data_a91deb2466efc51ce71f47ab31883d9e
#
_entry.id   a91deb2466efc51ce71f47ab31883d9e
#
_cell.length_a   1.000
_cell.length_b   1.000
_cell.length_c   1.000
_cell.angle_alpha   90.00
_cell.angle_beta   90.00
_cell.angle_gamma   90.00
#
_symmetry.space_group_name_H-M   'P 1'
#
loop_
_entity.id
_entity.type
_entity.pdbx_description
1 polymer ?
#
loop_
_entity_poly.entity_id
_entity_poly.type
_entity_poly.pdbx_seq_one_letter_code
_entity_poly.pdbx_strand_id
1 'polypeptide(L)'
;MKKLKILMISSEVVPYAKTGGLADVVGALPQVLQRLGHEVIVVMPRYGSIDGQKHGLRRHWDSMGVWMGNTQEWCAVDVADNDGVPTYFIEHNNFFGRAGLYHDDNFNDYDDNPRRFAFLTRAGLQLSQDLGFAPDIVHVHDWQ
;
A
#
# COMPACT_ATOMS: atom_id res chain seq x y z
N MET A 1 -12.33 8.20 -24.44
CA MET A 1 -11.78 8.73 -23.17
C MET A 1 -10.29 8.36 -23.08
N LYS A 2 -9.45 9.29 -22.68
CA LYS A 2 -8.01 9.00 -22.55
C LYS A 2 -7.79 7.97 -21.43
N LYS A 3 -7.02 6.93 -21.69
CA LYS A 3 -6.55 5.99 -20.66
C LYS A 3 -5.59 6.70 -19.72
N LEU A 4 -5.84 6.62 -18.42
CA LEU A 4 -4.98 7.15 -17.38
C LEU A 4 -4.28 6.04 -16.62
N LYS A 5 -3.08 6.32 -16.13
CA LYS A 5 -2.36 5.50 -15.16
C LYS A 5 -2.56 6.10 -13.77
N ILE A 6 -3.10 5.33 -12.86
CA ILE A 6 -3.49 5.79 -11.52
C ILE A 6 -2.76 4.96 -10.46
N LEU A 7 -1.97 5.64 -9.64
CA LEU A 7 -1.36 5.07 -8.44
C LEU A 7 -2.23 5.43 -7.24
N MET A 8 -2.76 4.43 -6.55
CA MET A 8 -3.46 4.61 -5.28
C MET A 8 -2.58 4.15 -4.12
N ILE A 9 -2.45 5.00 -3.10
CA ILE A 9 -1.71 4.68 -1.87
C ILE A 9 -2.68 4.80 -0.71
N SER A 10 -2.86 3.72 0.05
CA SER A 10 -3.81 3.67 1.16
C SER A 10 -3.28 2.80 2.29
N SER A 11 -3.62 3.19 3.51
CA SER A 11 -3.33 2.41 4.71
C SER A 11 -4.24 1.20 4.89
N GLU A 12 -5.41 1.18 4.24
CA GLU A 12 -6.40 0.11 4.34
C GLU A 12 -6.97 -0.23 2.97
N VAL A 13 -7.14 -1.51 2.69
CA VAL A 13 -7.73 -2.03 1.45
C VAL A 13 -8.42 -3.36 1.76
N VAL A 14 -9.71 -3.49 1.45
CA VAL A 14 -10.43 -4.77 1.51
C VAL A 14 -9.94 -5.65 0.36
N PRO A 15 -9.69 -6.96 0.58
CA PRO A 15 -10.00 -7.76 1.79
C PRO A 15 -8.83 -7.87 2.79
N TYR A 16 -7.74 -7.13 2.63
CA TYR A 16 -6.48 -7.36 3.34
C TYR A 16 -6.45 -6.74 4.74
N ALA A 17 -6.87 -5.49 4.87
CA ALA A 17 -6.88 -4.78 6.14
C ALA A 17 -8.02 -3.77 6.16
N LYS A 18 -8.78 -3.75 7.24
CA LYS A 18 -9.95 -2.88 7.41
C LYS A 18 -10.14 -2.49 8.86
N THR A 19 -10.31 -1.19 9.11
CA THR A 19 -10.83 -0.65 10.37
C THR A 19 -12.10 0.17 10.16
N GLY A 20 -12.32 0.69 8.93
CA GLY A 20 -13.45 1.55 8.60
C GLY A 20 -13.75 1.59 7.11
N GLY A 21 -14.51 2.61 6.69
CA GLY A 21 -15.00 2.74 5.32
C GLY A 21 -13.93 3.02 4.26
N LEU A 22 -12.76 3.52 4.66
CA LEU A 22 -11.64 3.73 3.73
C LEU A 22 -11.27 2.44 2.99
N ALA A 23 -11.19 1.34 3.72
CA ALA A 23 -10.85 0.04 3.15
C ALA A 23 -11.85 -0.42 2.08
N ASP A 24 -13.14 -0.12 2.28
CA ASP A 24 -14.19 -0.46 1.32
C ASP A 24 -14.06 0.37 0.04
N VAL A 25 -13.75 1.65 0.15
CA VAL A 25 -13.54 2.53 -0.99
C VAL A 25 -12.36 2.05 -1.83
N VAL A 26 -11.21 1.80 -1.20
CA VAL A 26 -10.00 1.38 -1.92
C VAL A 26 -10.07 -0.09 -2.36
N GLY A 27 -10.96 -0.86 -1.79
CA GLY A 27 -11.26 -2.23 -2.23
C GLY A 27 -12.21 -2.30 -3.43
N ALA A 28 -12.89 -1.21 -3.79
CA ALA A 28 -13.91 -1.18 -4.84
C ALA A 28 -13.59 -0.22 -5.99
N LEU A 29 -13.16 1.00 -5.69
CA LEU A 29 -12.90 2.04 -6.69
C LEU A 29 -11.85 1.65 -7.75
N PRO A 30 -10.71 1.04 -7.40
CA PRO A 30 -9.72 0.64 -8.39
C PRO A 30 -10.27 -0.28 -9.47
N GLN A 31 -11.07 -1.26 -9.10
CA GLN A 31 -11.68 -2.22 -10.02
C GLN A 31 -12.65 -1.53 -10.99
N VAL A 32 -13.41 -0.55 -10.50
CA VAL A 32 -14.32 0.23 -11.36
C VAL A 32 -13.53 1.06 -12.35
N LEU A 33 -12.48 1.75 -11.91
CA LEU A 33 -11.62 2.54 -12.79
C LEU A 33 -10.95 1.68 -13.87
N GLN A 34 -10.52 0.49 -13.49
CA GLN A 34 -9.95 -0.46 -14.44
C GLN A 34 -10.98 -0.92 -15.49
N ARG A 35 -12.21 -1.22 -15.06
CA ARG A 35 -13.31 -1.56 -16.01
C ARG A 35 -13.66 -0.40 -16.94
N LEU A 36 -13.43 0.84 -16.50
CA LEU A 36 -13.58 2.03 -17.36
C LEU A 36 -12.40 2.25 -18.32
N GLY A 37 -11.40 1.36 -18.30
CA GLY A 37 -10.27 1.40 -19.22
C GLY A 37 -9.00 2.07 -18.72
N HIS A 38 -8.97 2.48 -17.44
CA HIS A 38 -7.77 3.03 -16.82
C HIS A 38 -6.84 1.91 -16.33
N GLU A 39 -5.58 2.22 -16.13
CA GLU A 39 -4.59 1.32 -15.54
C GLU A 39 -4.36 1.74 -14.09
N VAL A 40 -4.66 0.85 -13.14
CA VAL A 40 -4.62 1.18 -11.71
C VAL A 40 -3.71 0.20 -10.99
N ILE A 41 -2.86 0.71 -10.13
CA ILE A 41 -2.15 -0.09 -9.12
C ILE A 41 -2.44 0.48 -7.73
N VAL A 42 -2.46 -0.39 -6.75
CA VAL A 42 -2.71 -0.03 -5.34
C VAL A 42 -1.48 -0.39 -4.51
N VAL A 43 -1.11 0.47 -3.57
CA VAL A 43 -0.01 0.24 -2.63
C VAL A 43 -0.54 0.39 -1.21
N MET A 44 -0.22 -0.58 -0.37
CA MET A 44 -0.58 -0.59 1.05
C MET A 44 0.53 -1.21 1.90
N PRO A 45 0.49 -1.03 3.24
CA PRO A 45 1.44 -1.71 4.11
C PRO A 45 1.19 -3.21 4.19
N ARG A 46 2.26 -3.97 4.35
CA ARG A 46 2.20 -5.39 4.71
C ARG A 46 2.10 -5.50 6.23
N TYR A 47 0.89 -5.34 6.77
CA TYR A 47 0.69 -5.49 8.21
C TYR A 47 0.92 -6.93 8.68
N GLY A 48 1.39 -7.09 9.93
CA GLY A 48 1.62 -8.39 10.52
C GLY A 48 0.36 -9.27 10.61
N SER A 49 -0.81 -8.65 10.62
CA SER A 49 -2.12 -9.33 10.65
C SER A 49 -2.58 -9.88 9.30
N ILE A 50 -1.92 -9.54 8.19
CA ILE A 50 -2.32 -10.02 6.87
C ILE A 50 -1.82 -11.44 6.65
N ASP A 51 -2.74 -12.38 6.43
CA ASP A 51 -2.41 -13.76 6.04
C ASP A 51 -2.04 -13.80 4.55
N GLY A 52 -0.75 -13.88 4.26
CA GLY A 52 -0.24 -13.88 2.89
C GLY A 52 -0.66 -15.09 2.08
N GLN A 53 -0.78 -16.27 2.70
CA GLN A 53 -1.22 -17.47 1.99
C GLN A 53 -2.71 -17.39 1.62
N LYS A 54 -3.53 -16.98 2.58
CA LYS A 54 -4.98 -16.81 2.36
C LYS A 54 -5.28 -15.86 1.21
N HIS A 55 -4.49 -14.79 1.09
CA HIS A 55 -4.72 -13.75 0.10
C HIS A 55 -3.85 -13.87 -1.16
N GLY A 56 -3.08 -14.96 -1.27
CA GLY A 56 -2.26 -15.20 -2.45
C GLY A 56 -1.12 -14.21 -2.67
N LEU A 57 -0.58 -13.63 -1.58
CA LEU A 57 0.57 -12.76 -1.68
C LEU A 57 1.80 -13.54 -2.15
N ARG A 58 2.51 -12.97 -3.10
CA ARG A 58 3.80 -13.50 -3.56
C ARG A 58 4.86 -12.42 -3.50
N ARG A 59 6.10 -12.83 -3.26
CA ARG A 59 7.23 -11.90 -3.27
C ARG A 59 7.43 -11.33 -4.67
N HIS A 60 7.46 -10.00 -4.76
CA HIS A 60 7.77 -9.27 -5.99
C HIS A 60 9.24 -8.84 -6.00
N TRP A 61 9.68 -8.17 -4.93
CA TRP A 61 11.09 -7.81 -4.71
C TRP A 61 11.52 -8.09 -3.28
N ASP A 62 12.71 -8.66 -3.12
CA ASP A 62 13.30 -8.89 -1.80
C ASP A 62 13.78 -7.60 -1.15
N SER A 63 14.10 -6.58 -1.95
CA SER A 63 14.69 -5.35 -1.46
C SER A 63 14.37 -4.16 -2.36
N MET A 64 13.87 -3.09 -1.74
CA MET A 64 13.67 -1.78 -2.37
C MET A 64 14.14 -0.70 -1.40
N GLY A 65 15.03 0.17 -1.86
CA GLY A 65 15.55 1.28 -1.06
C GLY A 65 14.67 2.53 -1.19
N VAL A 66 14.34 3.13 -0.07
CA VAL A 66 13.50 4.33 0.02
C VAL A 66 14.22 5.40 0.84
N TRP A 67 14.43 6.57 0.28
CA TRP A 67 15.07 7.67 1.00
C TRP A 67 14.09 8.33 1.98
N MET A 68 14.53 8.40 3.24
CA MET A 68 13.84 9.10 4.34
C MET A 68 14.78 10.21 4.87
N GLY A 69 14.75 11.36 4.22
CA GLY A 69 15.74 12.40 4.47
C GLY A 69 17.13 11.96 4.01
N ASN A 70 18.08 11.92 4.95
CA ASN A 70 19.46 11.52 4.68
C ASN A 70 19.72 10.03 4.88
N THR A 71 18.69 9.26 5.28
CA THR A 71 18.80 7.83 5.56
C THR A 71 18.00 7.04 4.53
N GLN A 72 18.59 5.97 4.03
CA GLN A 72 17.87 5.02 3.19
C GLN A 72 17.30 3.89 4.04
N GLU A 73 15.99 3.72 3.97
CA GLU A 73 15.27 2.60 4.58
C GLU A 73 15.01 1.53 3.53
N TRP A 74 15.14 0.27 3.90
CA TRP A 74 14.96 -0.86 3.01
C TRP A 74 13.68 -1.62 3.35
N CYS A 75 12.94 -2.02 2.33
CA CYS A 75 11.74 -2.82 2.46
C CYS A 75 11.70 -3.90 1.40
N ALA A 76 10.91 -4.92 1.65
CA ALA A 76 10.52 -5.88 0.62
C ALA A 76 9.15 -5.50 0.05
N VAL A 77 8.81 -6.04 -1.10
CA VAL A 77 7.54 -5.79 -1.77
C VAL A 77 6.88 -7.12 -2.13
N ASP A 78 5.68 -7.33 -1.64
CA ASP A 78 4.82 -8.42 -2.08
C ASP A 78 3.75 -7.88 -3.04
N VAL A 79 3.14 -8.75 -3.80
CA VAL A 79 2.05 -8.41 -4.74
C VAL A 79 0.98 -9.47 -4.71
N ALA A 80 -0.28 -9.03 -4.86
CA ALA A 80 -1.42 -9.91 -5.10
C ALA A 80 -2.36 -9.27 -6.12
N ASP A 81 -3.18 -10.10 -6.74
CA ASP A 81 -4.26 -9.64 -7.60
C ASP A 81 -5.52 -9.43 -6.76
N ASN A 82 -6.07 -8.23 -6.78
CA ASN A 82 -7.32 -7.90 -6.12
C ASN A 82 -8.41 -7.65 -7.17
N ASP A 83 -9.06 -8.72 -7.61
CA ASP A 83 -10.09 -8.68 -8.64
C ASP A 83 -9.61 -7.95 -9.92
N GLY A 84 -8.43 -8.33 -10.38
CA GLY A 84 -7.79 -7.78 -11.59
C GLY A 84 -6.92 -6.55 -11.35
N VAL A 85 -6.88 -6.00 -10.13
CA VAL A 85 -6.04 -4.85 -9.79
C VAL A 85 -4.78 -5.30 -9.06
N PRO A 86 -3.59 -5.06 -9.62
CA PRO A 86 -2.34 -5.34 -8.90
C PRO A 86 -2.27 -4.52 -7.62
N THR A 87 -2.15 -5.21 -6.48
CA THR A 87 -2.01 -4.60 -5.16
C THR A 87 -0.65 -4.98 -4.59
N TYR A 88 0.15 -3.96 -4.28
CA TYR A 88 1.50 -4.11 -3.76
C TYR A 88 1.52 -3.83 -2.27
N PHE A 89 2.32 -4.62 -1.55
CA PHE A 89 2.43 -4.57 -0.10
C PHE A 89 3.85 -4.20 0.29
N ILE A 90 4.00 -3.13 1.04
CA ILE A 90 5.30 -2.67 1.55
C ILE A 90 5.59 -3.41 2.84
N GLU A 91 6.59 -4.29 2.82
CA GLU A 91 7.03 -5.04 4.00
C GLU A 91 8.21 -4.34 4.67
N HIS A 92 7.96 -3.87 5.89
CA HIS A 92 8.96 -3.30 6.78
C HIS A 92 8.59 -3.69 8.20
N ASN A 93 9.32 -4.65 8.78
CA ASN A 93 8.92 -5.29 10.03
C ASN A 93 8.75 -4.30 11.18
N ASN A 94 9.67 -3.34 11.33
CA ASN A 94 9.58 -2.36 12.41
C ASN A 94 8.40 -1.42 12.28
N PHE A 95 8.00 -1.06 11.06
CA PHE A 95 6.89 -0.15 10.82
C PHE A 95 5.55 -0.87 10.73
N PHE A 96 5.48 -1.96 9.99
CA PHE A 96 4.20 -2.59 9.64
C PHE A 96 4.04 -4.02 10.13
N GLY A 97 5.11 -4.69 10.57
CA GLY A 97 5.05 -6.06 11.09
C GLY A 97 4.35 -6.18 12.45
N ARG A 98 3.42 -5.28 12.74
CA ARG A 98 2.64 -5.20 13.97
C ARG A 98 1.23 -5.71 13.73
N ALA A 99 0.53 -6.13 14.80
CA ALA A 99 -0.84 -6.61 14.71
C ALA A 99 -1.83 -5.48 14.41
N GLY A 100 -1.67 -4.33 15.07
CA GLY A 100 -2.53 -3.17 14.87
C GLY A 100 -2.11 -2.30 13.69
N LEU A 101 -3.09 -1.67 13.03
CA LEU A 101 -2.83 -0.77 11.93
C LEU A 101 -2.30 0.58 12.43
N TYR A 102 -2.92 1.14 13.45
CA TYR A 102 -2.64 2.50 13.95
C TYR A 102 -2.30 2.57 15.44
N HIS A 103 -2.74 1.59 16.22
CA HIS A 103 -2.62 1.57 17.68
C HIS A 103 -2.33 0.16 18.18
N ASP A 104 -1.87 0.08 19.42
CA ASP A 104 -1.65 -1.17 20.13
C ASP A 104 -2.97 -1.78 20.68
N ASP A 105 -2.86 -2.91 21.38
CA ASP A 105 -4.02 -3.61 21.96
C ASP A 105 -4.73 -2.81 23.06
N ASN A 106 -4.09 -1.78 23.61
CA ASN A 106 -4.65 -0.87 24.60
C ASN A 106 -5.23 0.41 23.99
N PHE A 107 -5.36 0.45 22.66
CA PHE A 107 -5.84 1.60 21.89
C PHE A 107 -4.96 2.85 22.02
N ASN A 108 -3.67 2.67 22.33
CA ASN A 108 -2.70 3.75 22.27
C ASN A 108 -2.12 3.82 20.86
N ASP A 109 -2.23 4.98 20.22
CA ASP A 109 -1.63 5.22 18.92
C ASP A 109 -0.13 4.96 18.95
N TYR A 110 0.42 4.37 17.90
CA TYR A 110 1.85 4.21 17.78
C TYR A 110 2.53 5.59 17.65
N ASP A 111 3.51 5.84 18.50
CA ASP A 111 4.23 7.13 18.54
C ASP A 111 4.94 7.46 17.23
N ASP A 112 5.32 6.44 16.46
CA ASP A 112 6.00 6.57 15.17
C ASP A 112 5.04 6.58 13.95
N ASN A 113 3.73 6.74 14.15
CA ASN A 113 2.76 6.80 13.06
C ASN A 113 3.12 7.83 11.97
N PRO A 114 3.56 9.05 12.30
CA PRO A 114 3.97 9.99 11.26
C PRO A 114 5.10 9.45 10.37
N ARG A 115 6.10 8.80 10.97
CA ARG A 115 7.21 8.20 10.23
C ARG A 115 6.77 6.96 9.44
N ARG A 116 5.93 6.11 10.01
CA ARG A 116 5.41 4.90 9.37
C ARG A 116 4.70 5.26 8.06
N PHE A 117 3.78 6.20 8.08
CA PHE A 117 2.99 6.55 6.92
C PHE A 117 3.69 7.53 5.96
N ALA A 118 4.62 8.34 6.44
CA ALA A 118 5.55 9.04 5.55
C ALA A 118 6.39 8.03 4.75
N PHE A 119 6.83 6.95 5.39
CA PHE A 119 7.52 5.86 4.70
C PHE A 119 6.62 5.17 3.65
N LEU A 120 5.36 4.86 3.99
CA LEU A 120 4.42 4.26 3.05
C LEU A 120 4.27 5.10 1.77
N THR A 121 4.06 6.39 1.92
CA THR A 121 3.84 7.28 0.77
C THR A 121 5.07 7.40 -0.11
N ARG A 122 6.25 7.53 0.49
CA ARG A 122 7.51 7.55 -0.26
C ARG A 122 7.80 6.20 -0.92
N ALA A 123 7.53 5.10 -0.23
CA ALA A 123 7.71 3.76 -0.78
C ALA A 123 6.75 3.51 -1.96
N GLY A 124 5.52 3.99 -1.89
CA GLY A 124 4.58 3.89 -3.01
C GLY A 124 5.05 4.64 -4.26
N LEU A 125 5.60 5.84 -4.08
CA LEU A 125 6.19 6.60 -5.19
C LEU A 125 7.45 5.92 -5.75
N GLN A 126 8.32 5.43 -4.88
CA GLN A 126 9.53 4.70 -5.29
C GLN A 126 9.18 3.42 -6.05
N LEU A 127 8.19 2.67 -5.55
CA LEU A 127 7.69 1.47 -6.20
C LEU A 127 7.22 1.76 -7.63
N SER A 128 6.41 2.80 -7.82
CA SER A 128 5.91 3.15 -9.14
C SER A 128 7.04 3.50 -10.10
N GLN A 129 8.05 4.19 -9.63
CA GLN A 129 9.25 4.51 -10.41
C GLN A 129 10.01 3.24 -10.80
N ASP A 130 10.26 2.36 -9.85
CA ASP A 130 11.04 1.13 -10.07
C ASP A 130 10.29 0.12 -10.96
N LEU A 131 8.95 0.14 -10.94
CA LEU A 131 8.10 -0.61 -11.88
C LEU A 131 8.09 -0.05 -13.30
N GLY A 132 8.58 1.16 -13.51
CA GLY A 132 8.36 1.89 -14.76
C GLY A 132 6.90 2.33 -14.95
N PHE A 133 6.13 2.39 -13.88
CA PHE A 133 4.76 2.88 -13.88
C PHE A 133 4.77 4.40 -13.62
N ALA A 134 4.65 5.17 -14.69
CA ALA A 134 4.58 6.63 -14.60
C ALA A 134 3.11 7.04 -14.44
N PRO A 135 2.64 7.35 -13.23
CA PRO A 135 1.24 7.67 -13.02
C PRO A 135 0.89 9.06 -13.59
N ASP A 136 -0.28 9.14 -14.24
CA ASP A 136 -0.91 10.42 -14.55
C ASP A 136 -1.55 11.04 -13.29
N ILE A 137 -1.99 10.18 -12.36
CA ILE A 137 -2.64 10.57 -11.09
C ILE A 137 -2.04 9.75 -9.95
N VAL A 138 -1.68 10.44 -8.87
CA VAL A 138 -1.40 9.82 -7.57
C VAL A 138 -2.58 10.14 -6.65
N HIS A 139 -3.35 9.11 -6.30
CA HIS A 139 -4.53 9.23 -5.46
C HIS A 139 -4.21 8.72 -4.05
N VAL A 140 -4.04 9.64 -3.14
CA VAL A 140 -3.78 9.35 -1.73
C VAL A 140 -5.07 9.47 -0.92
N HIS A 141 -5.13 8.79 0.22
CA HIS A 141 -6.35 8.65 1.02
C HIS A 141 -6.07 8.95 2.48
N ASP A 142 -6.96 9.75 3.09
CA ASP A 142 -6.94 10.13 4.49
C ASP A 142 -5.63 10.82 4.95
N TRP A 143 -5.42 10.87 6.28
CA TRP A 143 -4.25 11.50 6.87
C TRP A 143 -2.96 10.68 6.69
N GLN A 144 -3.11 9.37 6.55
CA GLN A 144 -1.98 8.48 6.32
C GLN A 144 -1.29 8.73 4.98
#